data_ee82615891cc88333da88becfa6f7b43
#
_entry.id   ee82615891cc88333da88becfa6f7b43
#
_cell.length_a   1.000
_cell.length_b   1.000
_cell.length_c   1.000
_cell.angle_alpha   90.00
_cell.angle_beta   90.00
_cell.angle_gamma   90.00
#
_symmetry.space_group_name_H-M   'P 1'
#
loop_
_entity.id
_entity.type
_entity.pdbx_description
1 polymer ?
#
loop_
_entity_poly.entity_id
_entity_poly.type
_entity_poly.pdbx_seq_one_letter_code
_entity_poly.pdbx_strand_id
1 'polypeptide(L)' 'MTKDPVCKMDVDEKQTNFHSEYAGRKYHFCSEECKDTFDSQPERYAATAA' A
#
# COMPACT_ATOMS: atom_id res chain seq x y z
N MET A 1 -0.16 6.21 11.76
CA MET A 1 -0.66 6.31 10.39
C MET A 1 0.43 5.96 9.40
N THR A 2 0.06 5.41 8.30
CA THR A 2 1.00 5.00 7.27
C THR A 2 0.64 5.68 5.96
N LYS A 3 1.51 5.55 4.97
CA LYS A 3 1.26 6.13 3.66
C LYS A 3 0.95 5.05 2.63
N ASP A 4 -0.01 5.35 1.77
CA ASP A 4 -0.32 4.51 0.63
C ASP A 4 0.86 4.58 -0.35
N PRO A 5 1.49 3.45 -0.70
CA PRO A 5 2.64 3.49 -1.61
C PRO A 5 2.28 3.85 -3.04
N VAL A 6 1.00 3.75 -3.39
CA VAL A 6 0.55 4.05 -4.75
C VAL A 6 0.20 5.52 -4.91
N CYS A 7 -0.74 6.02 -4.09
CA CYS A 7 -1.17 7.40 -4.19
C CYS A 7 -0.47 8.33 -3.23
N LYS A 8 0.31 7.79 -2.30
CA LYS A 8 1.13 8.54 -1.35
C LYS A 8 0.34 9.45 -0.42
N MET A 9 -0.89 9.05 -0.14
CA MET A 9 -1.73 9.77 0.81
C MET A 9 -1.68 9.09 2.17
N ASP A 10 -1.93 9.86 3.21
CA ASP A 10 -1.97 9.30 4.55
C ASP A 10 -3.16 8.37 4.72
N VAL A 11 -2.90 7.20 5.28
CA VAL A 11 -3.91 6.16 5.48
C VAL A 11 -3.86 5.72 6.93
N ASP A 12 -5.04 5.58 7.54
CA ASP A 12 -5.13 5.04 8.89
C ASP A 12 -5.14 3.53 8.81
N GLU A 13 -4.05 2.91 9.20
CA GLU A 13 -3.89 1.45 9.11
C GLU A 13 -4.92 0.68 9.92
N LYS A 14 -5.54 1.33 10.90
CA LYS A 14 -6.55 0.69 11.72
C LYS A 14 -7.94 0.80 11.11
N GLN A 15 -8.15 1.74 10.23
CA GLN A 15 -9.46 1.97 9.62
C GLN A 15 -9.59 1.45 8.20
N THR A 16 -8.49 1.37 7.48
CA THR A 16 -8.55 0.90 6.12
C THR A 16 -8.73 -0.61 6.07
N ASN A 17 -9.55 -1.05 5.12
CA ASN A 17 -9.75 -2.48 4.86
C ASN A 17 -8.84 -3.00 3.76
N PHE A 18 -8.11 -2.10 3.13
CA PHE A 18 -7.26 -2.44 2.00
C PHE A 18 -5.81 -2.48 2.44
N HIS A 19 -5.26 -3.66 2.44
CA HIS A 19 -3.86 -3.84 2.83
C HIS A 19 -3.26 -5.02 2.09
N SER A 20 -1.93 -5.04 2.04
CA SER A 20 -1.19 -6.10 1.38
C SER A 20 0.14 -6.29 2.09
N GLU A 21 0.75 -7.44 1.90
CA GLU A 21 2.06 -7.71 2.47
C GLU A 21 3.01 -8.14 1.35
N TYR A 22 4.18 -7.54 1.33
CA TYR A 22 5.18 -7.86 0.34
C TYR A 22 6.57 -7.73 0.94
N ALA A 23 7.41 -8.73 0.71
CA ALA A 23 8.80 -8.74 1.18
C ALA A 23 8.92 -8.50 2.69
N GLY A 24 7.99 -9.04 3.47
CA GLY A 24 8.00 -8.92 4.91
C GLY A 24 7.50 -7.60 5.43
N ARG A 25 6.96 -6.75 4.57
CA ARG A 25 6.42 -5.45 4.96
C ARG A 25 4.93 -5.38 4.68
N LYS A 26 4.22 -4.71 5.56
CA LYS A 26 2.78 -4.48 5.38
C LYS A 26 2.55 -3.12 4.77
N TYR A 27 1.66 -3.09 3.79
CA TYR A 27 1.28 -1.87 3.10
C TYR A 27 -0.21 -1.68 3.22
N HIS A 28 -0.62 -0.43 3.38
CA HIS A 28 -2.02 -0.08 3.53
C HIS A 28 -2.41 0.89 2.43
N PHE A 29 -3.64 0.80 1.97
CA PHE A 29 -4.10 1.56 0.82
C PHE A 29 -5.36 2.33 1.14
N CYS A 30 -5.55 3.44 0.44
CA CYS A 30 -6.71 4.29 0.64
C CYS A 30 -7.95 3.74 -0.08
N SER A 31 -7.76 2.89 -1.08
CA SER A 31 -8.86 2.32 -1.83
C SER A 31 -8.45 1.02 -2.48
N GLU A 32 -9.45 0.28 -2.97
CA GLU A 32 -9.21 -0.98 -3.67
C GLU A 32 -8.39 -0.77 -4.92
N GLU A 33 -8.59 0.33 -5.60
CA GLU A 33 -7.87 0.64 -6.81
C GLU A 33 -6.36 0.72 -6.56
N CYS A 34 -5.98 1.38 -5.49
CA CYS A 34 -4.57 1.46 -5.11
C CYS A 34 -4.02 0.09 -4.75
N LYS A 35 -4.82 -0.70 -4.04
CA LYS A 35 -4.41 -2.05 -3.68
C LYS A 35 -4.19 -2.91 -4.91
N ASP A 36 -5.10 -2.84 -5.87
CA ASP A 36 -4.98 -3.61 -7.10
C ASP A 36 -3.75 -3.20 -7.90
N THR A 37 -3.48 -1.91 -7.95
CA THR A 37 -2.30 -1.40 -8.64
C THR A 37 -1.02 -1.92 -8.00
N PHE A 38 -0.99 -1.91 -6.68
CA PHE A 38 0.17 -2.43 -5.95
C PHE A 38 0.34 -3.94 -6.20
N ASP A 39 -0.75 -4.69 -6.11
CA ASP A 39 -0.71 -6.13 -6.30
C ASP A 39 -0.25 -6.52 -7.72
N SER A 40 -0.54 -5.67 -8.69
CA SER A 40 -0.10 -5.90 -10.06
C SER A 40 1.38 -5.68 -10.23
N GLN A 41 1.93 -4.70 -9.52
CA GLN A 41 3.35 -4.34 -9.64
C GLN A 41 3.95 -4.03 -8.27
N PRO A 42 4.00 -5.01 -7.38
CA PRO A 42 4.46 -4.76 -6.02
C PRO A 42 5.92 -4.32 -5.94
N GLU A 43 6.76 -4.86 -6.80
CA GLU A 43 8.18 -4.49 -6.79
C GLU A 43 8.39 -3.01 -7.08
N ARG A 44 7.54 -2.45 -7.92
CA ARG A 44 7.66 -1.06 -8.32
C ARG A 44 7.37 -0.11 -7.18
N TYR A 45 6.34 -0.41 -6.40
CA TYR A 45 5.94 0.46 -5.31
C TYR A 45 6.67 0.14 -4.01
N ALA A 46 6.98 -1.10 -3.76
CA ALA A 46 7.73 -1.49 -2.57
C ALA A 46 9.16 -0.95 -2.61
N ALA A 47 9.79 -0.98 -3.76
CA ALA A 47 11.14 -0.47 -3.92
C ALA A 47 11.20 1.04 -3.66
N THR A 48 10.15 1.75 -4.01
CA THR A 48 10.06 3.19 -3.79
C THR A 48 9.89 3.52 -2.31
N ALA A 49 9.28 2.62 -1.57
CA ALA A 49 9.02 2.84 -0.15
C ALA A 49 10.23 2.55 0.73
N ALA A 50 11.26 1.97 0.18
CA ALA A 50 12.46 1.61 0.95
C ALA A 50 13.36 2.83 1.25
#